data_ad6f236980c9f7fafcaa7ee2130b2bf9
#
_entry.id   ad6f236980c9f7fafcaa7ee2130b2bf9
#
_cell.length_a   1.000
_cell.length_b   1.000
_cell.length_c   1.000
_cell.angle_alpha   90.00
_cell.angle_beta   90.00
_cell.angle_gamma   90.00
#
_symmetry.space_group_name_H-M   'P 1'
#
loop_
_entity.id
_entity.type
_entity.pdbx_description
1 polymer ?
#
loop_
_entity_poly.entity_id
_entity_poly.type
_entity_poly.pdbx_seq_one_letter_code
_entity_poly.pdbx_strand_id
1 'polypeptide(L)'
;DDTAALQKAIDSHKAVYLPAGFYRVSDTLRLRPDSVLLGLHPSLTQVVLPDGSPAFQGVGAPKALIESAKGGDAIVAGLGLDTGGANLRATGLLWKAGAQSMVNDVKFQGGHGTDRFDGTRVNPYNNNATADPDAARRWAGQYASLWVTDGGGGTFANIWSPSTFGHPGILISDTQTPGRLIQASVEHHVRTEIGLNRVANWELLAPQTEGEAGESGDAVALEIRNSHNILIANFHGYRVTRTREPAPAAVTLYNAHDIRFRNVHVNAESGVGTCDDNGCGTFVRLTKFPFENAIRDVTHGLDVREREFAVLDIPAAPDPVTPSTFANARIEKLADGFHSIGGGAVDAKGRLYFIDRKFQRIWRWSDQGRLDMVRDASLDPVNLTVDRSGNLLVLSSYGRNGTVYSVTPDAPDTQVSVIPATPLASHAGATTALPPVNHSSRARR
;
A
#
# COMPACT_ATOMS: atom_id res chain seq x y z
N ASP A 1 5.81 24.47 -16.56
CA ASP A 1 6.20 23.85 -15.30
C ASP A 1 6.16 24.89 -14.19
N ASP A 2 5.30 24.68 -13.21
CA ASP A 2 4.98 25.64 -12.15
C ASP A 2 5.78 25.38 -10.86
N THR A 3 6.62 24.35 -10.84
CA THR A 3 7.34 23.89 -9.63
C THR A 3 8.05 25.02 -8.91
N ALA A 4 8.90 25.77 -9.62
CA ALA A 4 9.69 26.84 -9.01
C ALA A 4 8.82 28.00 -8.50
N ALA A 5 7.77 28.36 -9.23
CA ALA A 5 6.85 29.43 -8.84
C ALA A 5 6.04 29.05 -7.60
N LEU A 6 5.49 27.83 -7.58
CA LEU A 6 4.73 27.31 -6.44
C LEU A 6 5.63 27.15 -5.21
N GLN A 7 6.83 26.58 -5.36
CA GLN A 7 7.76 26.44 -4.25
C GLN A 7 8.16 27.82 -3.67
N LYS A 8 8.45 28.79 -4.54
CA LYS A 8 8.73 30.16 -4.09
C LYS A 8 7.55 30.78 -3.32
N ALA A 9 6.31 30.56 -3.78
CA ALA A 9 5.13 31.03 -3.05
C ALA A 9 5.02 30.38 -1.66
N ILE A 10 5.19 29.05 -1.59
CA ILE A 10 5.18 28.30 -0.33
C ILE A 10 6.27 28.79 0.62
N ASP A 11 7.49 29.02 0.11
CA ASP A 11 8.62 29.47 0.93
C ASP A 11 8.42 30.89 1.47
N SER A 12 7.72 31.73 0.71
CA SER A 12 7.60 33.16 1.02
C SER A 12 6.34 33.52 1.82
N HIS A 13 5.30 32.66 1.79
CA HIS A 13 4.01 32.99 2.39
C HIS A 13 3.49 31.83 3.26
N LYS A 14 2.95 32.14 4.43
CA LYS A 14 2.29 31.13 5.27
C LYS A 14 1.09 30.51 4.57
N ALA A 15 0.26 31.33 3.94
CA ALA A 15 -0.92 30.87 3.22
C ALA A 15 -0.76 31.12 1.72
N VAL A 16 -0.98 30.05 0.93
CA VAL A 16 -0.98 30.08 -0.53
C VAL A 16 -2.32 29.55 -1.01
N TYR A 17 -3.05 30.36 -1.75
CA TYR A 17 -4.29 29.96 -2.39
C TYR A 17 -4.08 29.76 -3.90
N LEU A 18 -4.49 28.60 -4.37
CA LEU A 18 -4.45 28.23 -5.79
C LEU A 18 -5.88 28.33 -6.37
N PRO A 19 -6.15 29.28 -7.27
CA PRO A 19 -7.38 29.33 -8.03
C PRO A 19 -7.65 28.07 -8.85
N ALA A 20 -8.82 28.01 -9.50
CA ALA A 20 -9.11 26.94 -10.45
C ALA A 20 -8.05 26.89 -11.55
N GLY A 21 -7.50 25.70 -11.78
CA GLY A 21 -6.46 25.48 -12.78
C GLY A 21 -5.70 24.18 -12.58
N PHE A 22 -4.91 23.81 -13.59
CA PHE A 22 -3.99 22.68 -13.57
C PHE A 22 -2.57 23.20 -13.40
N TYR A 23 -1.95 22.88 -12.26
CA TYR A 23 -0.60 23.30 -11.90
C TYR A 23 0.36 22.17 -12.16
N ARG A 24 1.14 22.28 -13.25
CA ARG A 24 2.08 21.23 -13.66
C ARG A 24 3.38 21.34 -12.89
N VAL A 25 3.76 20.29 -12.22
CA VAL A 25 5.01 20.21 -11.44
C VAL A 25 5.86 19.03 -11.90
N SER A 26 7.17 19.18 -11.78
CA SER A 26 8.15 18.16 -12.17
C SER A 26 9.04 17.71 -11.00
N ASP A 27 8.87 18.31 -9.84
CA ASP A 27 9.57 17.95 -8.59
C ASP A 27 8.66 18.15 -7.38
N THR A 28 9.10 17.68 -6.23
CA THR A 28 8.39 17.76 -4.95
C THR A 28 8.14 19.20 -4.52
N LEU A 29 6.91 19.53 -4.17
CA LEU A 29 6.57 20.74 -3.43
C LEU A 29 6.72 20.48 -1.91
N ARG A 30 7.58 21.24 -1.26
CA ARG A 30 7.90 21.08 0.16
C ARG A 30 7.19 22.14 0.99
N LEU A 31 6.34 21.69 1.90
CA LEU A 31 5.65 22.58 2.82
C LEU A 31 6.54 22.93 4.02
N ARG A 32 6.42 24.15 4.52
CA ARG A 32 6.97 24.55 5.80
C ARG A 32 6.12 24.00 6.95
N PRO A 33 6.62 24.00 8.19
CA PRO A 33 5.87 23.50 9.35
C PRO A 33 4.50 24.18 9.57
N ASP A 34 4.37 25.44 9.15
CA ASP A 34 3.18 26.28 9.31
C ASP A 34 2.44 26.60 8.00
N SER A 35 2.77 25.90 6.92
CA SER A 35 2.17 26.15 5.60
C SER A 35 0.67 25.90 5.58
N VAL A 36 -0.06 26.80 4.92
CA VAL A 36 -1.48 26.66 4.59
C VAL A 36 -1.62 26.71 3.07
N LEU A 37 -1.81 25.54 2.44
CA LEU A 37 -1.96 25.42 0.99
C LEU A 37 -3.42 25.08 0.67
N LEU A 38 -4.09 25.99 0.00
CA LEU A 38 -5.52 25.90 -0.29
C LEU A 38 -5.79 25.91 -1.80
N GLY A 39 -6.66 25.03 -2.24
CA GLY A 39 -7.29 25.09 -3.56
C GLY A 39 -8.75 25.48 -3.46
N LEU A 40 -9.38 25.74 -4.61
CA LEU A 40 -10.78 26.06 -4.67
C LEU A 40 -11.67 24.82 -4.47
N HIS A 41 -11.32 23.73 -5.12
CA HIS A 41 -12.04 22.45 -5.08
C HIS A 41 -11.20 21.36 -5.74
N PRO A 42 -11.18 20.11 -5.28
CA PRO A 42 -10.32 19.05 -5.82
C PRO A 42 -10.46 18.77 -7.31
N SER A 43 -11.65 18.98 -7.86
CA SER A 43 -11.87 18.82 -9.30
C SER A 43 -11.51 20.04 -10.14
N LEU A 44 -11.36 21.19 -9.51
CA LEU A 44 -11.10 22.47 -10.19
C LEU A 44 -9.66 22.94 -10.01
N THR A 45 -9.01 22.60 -8.92
CA THR A 45 -7.64 22.98 -8.60
C THR A 45 -6.80 21.72 -8.47
N GLN A 46 -6.00 21.43 -9.47
CA GLN A 46 -5.22 20.19 -9.51
C GLN A 46 -3.74 20.46 -9.63
N VAL A 47 -2.94 19.80 -8.80
CA VAL A 47 -1.48 19.72 -8.92
C VAL A 47 -1.14 18.43 -9.65
N VAL A 48 -0.53 18.57 -10.82
CA VAL A 48 -0.34 17.47 -11.78
C VAL A 48 1.12 17.17 -12.01
N LEU A 49 1.50 15.92 -11.81
CA LEU A 49 2.80 15.38 -12.16
C LEU A 49 2.66 14.64 -13.51
N PRO A 50 3.21 15.16 -14.62
CA PRO A 50 3.13 14.49 -15.91
C PRO A 50 3.73 13.09 -15.88
N ASP A 51 3.14 12.18 -16.66
CA ASP A 51 3.69 10.84 -16.84
C ASP A 51 5.15 10.89 -17.31
N GLY A 52 5.96 9.99 -16.78
CA GLY A 52 7.37 9.93 -17.16
C GLY A 52 8.25 11.07 -16.60
N SER A 53 7.79 11.79 -15.59
CA SER A 53 8.58 12.87 -14.96
C SER A 53 9.92 12.32 -14.44
N PRO A 54 11.08 12.82 -14.94
CA PRO A 54 12.39 12.19 -14.69
C PRO A 54 12.73 12.04 -13.20
N ALA A 55 12.34 13.00 -12.37
CA ALA A 55 12.61 12.97 -10.93
C ALA A 55 11.87 11.85 -10.18
N PHE A 56 10.82 11.28 -10.79
CA PHE A 56 9.95 10.26 -10.19
C PHE A 56 10.08 8.89 -10.88
N GLN A 57 11.02 8.78 -11.80
CA GLN A 57 11.29 7.55 -12.52
C GLN A 57 12.31 6.66 -11.83
N GLY A 58 12.43 5.43 -12.34
CA GLY A 58 13.39 4.45 -11.90
C GLY A 58 12.97 3.75 -10.61
N VAL A 59 13.97 3.19 -9.95
CA VAL A 59 13.82 2.43 -8.71
C VAL A 59 14.39 3.23 -7.54
N GLY A 60 13.84 3.08 -6.35
CA GLY A 60 14.37 3.75 -5.16
C GLY A 60 13.28 4.13 -4.15
N ALA A 61 13.67 4.95 -3.21
CA ALA A 61 12.78 5.47 -2.18
C ALA A 61 11.62 6.27 -2.77
N PRO A 62 10.47 6.34 -2.07
CA PRO A 62 9.35 7.16 -2.49
C PRO A 62 9.74 8.62 -2.67
N LYS A 63 9.07 9.28 -3.59
CA LYS A 63 9.22 10.71 -3.85
C LYS A 63 7.84 11.34 -3.91
N ALA A 64 7.60 12.32 -3.06
CA ALA A 64 6.29 12.94 -2.92
C ALA A 64 6.02 14.01 -3.98
N LEU A 65 4.77 14.11 -4.45
CA LEU A 65 4.30 15.26 -5.18
C LEU A 65 4.23 16.49 -4.25
N ILE A 66 3.62 16.31 -3.06
CA ILE A 66 3.66 17.28 -1.96
C ILE A 66 4.19 16.59 -0.71
N GLU A 67 5.12 17.22 -0.01
CA GLU A 67 5.72 16.72 1.22
C GLU A 67 5.60 17.76 2.34
N SER A 68 5.01 17.38 3.49
CA SER A 68 5.01 18.24 4.66
C SER A 68 6.35 18.23 5.37
N ALA A 69 6.69 19.32 6.06
CA ALA A 69 7.74 19.30 7.06
C ALA A 69 7.38 18.32 8.19
N LYS A 70 8.39 17.84 8.92
CA LYS A 70 8.19 17.05 10.12
C LYS A 70 7.73 17.94 11.28
N GLY A 71 6.65 17.55 11.96
CA GLY A 71 6.02 18.35 13.01
C GLY A 71 5.28 19.57 12.45
N GLY A 72 4.90 20.49 13.32
CA GLY A 72 4.15 21.68 12.94
C GLY A 72 2.65 21.42 12.76
N ASP A 73 1.98 22.41 12.19
CA ASP A 73 0.52 22.49 12.05
C ASP A 73 0.07 22.81 10.62
N ALA A 74 0.82 22.33 9.62
CA ALA A 74 0.53 22.54 8.22
C ALA A 74 -0.91 22.14 7.85
N ILE A 75 -1.50 22.85 6.88
CA ILE A 75 -2.84 22.61 6.36
C ILE A 75 -2.79 22.48 4.84
N VAL A 76 -3.45 21.45 4.31
CA VAL A 76 -3.70 21.28 2.87
C VAL A 76 -5.18 21.05 2.68
N ALA A 77 -5.84 21.82 1.82
CA ALA A 77 -7.28 21.62 1.57
C ALA A 77 -7.71 22.02 0.15
N GLY A 78 -8.77 21.35 -0.36
CA GLY A 78 -9.45 21.70 -1.60
C GLY A 78 -8.64 21.40 -2.87
N LEU A 79 -7.78 20.37 -2.87
CA LEU A 79 -6.86 20.06 -3.96
C LEU A 79 -7.07 18.67 -4.57
N GLY A 80 -7.00 18.59 -5.89
CA GLY A 80 -6.73 17.36 -6.62
C GLY A 80 -5.22 17.15 -6.79
N LEU A 81 -4.74 15.94 -6.52
CA LEU A 81 -3.34 15.55 -6.70
C LEU A 81 -3.27 14.42 -7.71
N ASP A 82 -2.60 14.65 -8.84
CA ASP A 82 -2.42 13.67 -9.90
C ASP A 82 -0.95 13.29 -10.04
N THR A 83 -0.62 12.05 -9.70
CA THR A 83 0.75 11.53 -9.82
C THR A 83 1.04 10.87 -11.17
N GLY A 84 0.08 10.88 -12.10
CA GLY A 84 0.17 10.11 -13.35
C GLY A 84 0.17 8.60 -13.11
N GLY A 85 0.26 7.84 -14.18
CA GLY A 85 0.27 6.36 -14.13
C GLY A 85 1.65 5.72 -14.27
N ALA A 86 2.65 6.49 -14.71
CA ALA A 86 3.96 5.98 -15.08
C ALA A 86 5.12 6.50 -14.21
N ASN A 87 4.84 7.05 -13.05
CA ASN A 87 5.82 7.63 -12.13
C ASN A 87 6.05 6.67 -10.95
N LEU A 88 6.85 5.63 -11.12
CA LEU A 88 6.99 4.50 -10.19
C LEU A 88 7.37 4.90 -8.75
N ARG A 89 8.08 6.00 -8.57
CA ARG A 89 8.48 6.47 -7.24
C ARG A 89 7.50 7.42 -6.59
N ALA A 90 6.41 7.76 -7.29
CA ALA A 90 5.48 8.77 -6.80
C ALA A 90 4.69 8.30 -5.58
N THR A 91 4.50 9.23 -4.65
CA THR A 91 3.43 9.27 -3.66
C THR A 91 2.75 10.64 -3.77
N GLY A 92 1.43 10.69 -3.67
CA GLY A 92 0.70 11.95 -3.86
C GLY A 92 1.00 12.95 -2.75
N LEU A 93 0.74 12.58 -1.50
CA LEU A 93 1.00 13.40 -0.33
C LEU A 93 1.77 12.59 0.73
N LEU A 94 2.99 13.00 1.03
CA LEU A 94 3.79 12.46 2.13
C LEU A 94 3.66 13.38 3.34
N TRP A 95 3.02 12.88 4.40
CA TRP A 95 2.65 13.69 5.55
C TRP A 95 3.41 13.31 6.82
N LYS A 96 4.16 14.26 7.34
CA LYS A 96 4.98 14.14 8.56
C LYS A 96 4.65 15.23 9.58
N ALA A 97 3.63 16.06 9.31
CA ALA A 97 3.21 17.15 10.18
C ALA A 97 2.54 16.63 11.46
N GLY A 98 2.51 17.45 12.50
CA GLY A 98 2.13 17.06 13.85
C GLY A 98 0.62 16.92 14.07
N ALA A 99 0.23 16.67 15.33
CA ALA A 99 -1.16 16.36 15.73
C ALA A 99 -2.17 17.50 15.48
N GLN A 100 -1.72 18.74 15.31
CA GLN A 100 -2.59 19.89 15.03
C GLN A 100 -2.70 20.21 13.54
N SER A 101 -2.06 19.42 12.69
CA SER A 101 -2.10 19.57 11.24
C SER A 101 -3.40 19.05 10.63
N MET A 102 -3.70 19.45 9.40
CA MET A 102 -4.94 19.06 8.76
C MET A 102 -4.79 18.86 7.24
N VAL A 103 -5.39 17.81 6.75
CA VAL A 103 -5.65 17.58 5.32
C VAL A 103 -7.14 17.42 5.14
N ASN A 104 -7.76 18.28 4.32
CA ASN A 104 -9.21 18.25 4.14
C ASN A 104 -9.60 18.43 2.68
N ASP A 105 -10.60 17.68 2.24
CA ASP A 105 -11.13 17.78 0.88
C ASP A 105 -10.02 17.65 -0.17
N VAL A 106 -9.31 16.51 -0.14
CA VAL A 106 -8.25 16.17 -1.09
C VAL A 106 -8.63 14.92 -1.87
N LYS A 107 -8.56 15.03 -3.20
CA LYS A 107 -8.75 13.91 -4.12
C LYS A 107 -7.44 13.50 -4.75
N PHE A 108 -7.09 12.21 -4.64
CA PHE A 108 -5.95 11.62 -5.34
C PHE A 108 -6.42 11.10 -6.68
N GLN A 109 -6.07 11.82 -7.74
CA GLN A 109 -6.44 11.50 -9.12
C GLN A 109 -5.61 10.34 -9.65
N GLY A 110 -6.17 9.60 -10.57
CA GLY A 110 -5.47 8.54 -11.29
C GLY A 110 -6.26 7.24 -11.34
N GLY A 111 -6.12 6.49 -12.43
CA GLY A 111 -6.81 5.23 -12.63
C GLY A 111 -8.31 5.39 -12.85
N HIS A 112 -9.09 4.60 -12.15
CA HIS A 112 -10.52 4.43 -12.37
C HIS A 112 -11.31 5.75 -12.43
N GLY A 113 -12.04 5.94 -13.53
CA GLY A 113 -13.01 7.04 -13.67
C GLY A 113 -12.41 8.44 -13.60
N THR A 114 -11.10 8.57 -13.62
CA THR A 114 -10.44 9.88 -13.58
C THR A 114 -10.22 10.42 -14.98
N ASP A 115 -10.69 11.65 -15.21
CA ASP A 115 -10.34 12.40 -16.39
C ASP A 115 -9.00 13.09 -16.14
N ARG A 116 -8.05 12.88 -17.05
CA ARG A 116 -6.73 13.50 -17.00
C ARG A 116 -6.80 14.96 -17.43
N PHE A 117 -5.79 15.73 -17.06
CA PHE A 117 -5.69 17.14 -17.45
C PHE A 117 -5.69 17.37 -18.97
N ASP A 118 -5.32 16.38 -19.77
CA ASP A 118 -5.32 16.41 -21.23
C ASP A 118 -6.69 16.04 -21.83
N GLY A 119 -7.71 15.82 -21.00
CA GLY A 119 -9.06 15.43 -21.38
C GLY A 119 -9.22 13.95 -21.70
N THR A 120 -8.18 13.14 -21.56
CA THR A 120 -8.29 11.68 -21.70
C THR A 120 -8.82 11.06 -20.41
N ARG A 121 -9.60 9.97 -20.55
CA ARG A 121 -10.13 9.22 -19.44
C ARG A 121 -9.39 7.90 -19.27
N VAL A 122 -8.97 7.59 -18.06
CA VAL A 122 -8.38 6.29 -17.74
C VAL A 122 -9.48 5.23 -17.74
N ASN A 123 -9.27 4.16 -18.51
CA ASN A 123 -10.20 3.02 -18.49
C ASN A 123 -10.06 2.26 -17.17
N PRO A 124 -11.09 2.24 -16.34
CA PRO A 124 -11.04 1.63 -15.01
C PRO A 124 -10.93 0.11 -15.03
N TYR A 125 -11.41 -0.53 -16.08
CA TYR A 125 -11.60 -1.97 -16.12
C TYR A 125 -10.53 -2.68 -16.95
N ASN A 126 -9.34 -2.12 -17.05
CA ASN A 126 -8.22 -2.82 -17.67
C ASN A 126 -7.70 -3.92 -16.75
N ASN A 127 -8.27 -5.08 -16.85
CA ASN A 127 -7.95 -6.24 -16.01
C ASN A 127 -6.52 -6.76 -16.16
N ASN A 128 -5.78 -6.30 -17.16
CA ASN A 128 -4.40 -6.71 -17.39
C ASN A 128 -3.38 -5.77 -16.74
N ALA A 129 -3.84 -4.64 -16.19
CA ALA A 129 -2.93 -3.62 -15.66
C ALA A 129 -2.06 -4.12 -14.49
N THR A 130 -2.57 -5.05 -13.67
CA THR A 130 -1.79 -5.67 -12.57
C THR A 130 -0.75 -6.68 -13.06
N ALA A 131 -0.95 -7.26 -14.24
CA ALA A 131 -0.08 -8.28 -14.81
C ALA A 131 0.81 -7.73 -15.95
N ASP A 132 0.74 -6.44 -16.25
CA ASP A 132 1.54 -5.83 -17.31
C ASP A 132 3.04 -6.06 -17.02
N PRO A 133 3.81 -6.60 -17.98
CA PRO A 133 5.25 -6.80 -17.80
C PRO A 133 6.00 -5.46 -17.66
N ASP A 134 5.47 -4.37 -18.19
CA ASP A 134 5.99 -3.04 -17.96
C ASP A 134 5.51 -2.51 -16.61
N ALA A 135 6.40 -2.49 -15.64
CA ALA A 135 6.10 -2.02 -14.28
C ALA A 135 5.54 -0.59 -14.25
N ALA A 136 5.89 0.26 -15.21
CA ALA A 136 5.38 1.64 -15.31
C ALA A 136 3.89 1.72 -15.68
N ARG A 137 3.32 0.62 -16.16
CA ARG A 137 1.90 0.55 -16.55
C ARG A 137 1.06 -0.26 -15.57
N ARG A 138 1.69 -0.90 -14.59
CA ARG A 138 0.97 -1.72 -13.62
C ARG A 138 0.16 -0.87 -12.67
N TRP A 139 -1.05 -1.31 -12.41
CA TRP A 139 -1.76 -0.86 -11.23
C TRP A 139 -1.00 -1.27 -9.97
N ALA A 140 -1.14 -0.49 -8.90
CA ALA A 140 -0.35 -0.65 -7.68
C ALA A 140 1.17 -0.61 -7.92
N GLY A 141 1.63 0.10 -8.93
CA GLY A 141 3.05 0.29 -9.25
C GLY A 141 3.71 1.44 -8.51
N GLN A 142 2.92 2.39 -8.01
CA GLN A 142 3.38 3.55 -7.25
C GLN A 142 3.30 3.31 -5.74
N TYR A 143 3.90 4.20 -4.96
CA TYR A 143 3.72 4.25 -3.51
C TYR A 143 2.33 4.80 -3.15
N ALA A 144 2.00 4.82 -1.85
CA ALA A 144 0.69 5.23 -1.37
C ALA A 144 0.28 6.62 -1.88
N SER A 145 -1.00 6.77 -2.23
CA SER A 145 -1.55 8.07 -2.63
C SER A 145 -1.44 9.10 -1.51
N LEU A 146 -1.90 8.73 -0.31
CA LEU A 146 -1.65 9.44 0.94
C LEU A 146 -0.77 8.57 1.83
N TRP A 147 0.37 9.11 2.23
CA TRP A 147 1.25 8.43 3.17
C TRP A 147 1.55 9.30 4.38
N VAL A 148 0.97 8.93 5.53
CA VAL A 148 1.27 9.55 6.82
C VAL A 148 2.34 8.73 7.51
N THR A 149 3.48 9.35 7.86
CA THR A 149 4.62 8.60 8.37
C THR A 149 5.58 9.47 9.19
N ASP A 150 6.63 8.85 9.70
CA ASP A 150 7.76 9.54 10.37
C ASP A 150 7.29 10.44 11.53
N GLY A 151 6.32 9.95 12.31
CA GLY A 151 5.72 10.70 13.42
C GLY A 151 4.64 11.68 12.99
N GLY A 152 4.13 11.59 11.76
CA GLY A 152 3.01 12.38 11.29
C GLY A 152 1.70 12.03 12.01
N GLY A 153 0.80 13.01 12.12
CA GLY A 153 -0.52 12.88 12.72
C GLY A 153 -1.45 13.97 12.23
N GLY A 154 -2.49 14.28 13.01
CA GLY A 154 -3.45 15.34 12.70
C GLY A 154 -4.79 14.83 12.19
N THR A 155 -5.54 15.70 11.53
CA THR A 155 -6.88 15.39 11.02
C THR A 155 -6.89 15.30 9.50
N PHE A 156 -7.37 14.17 9.00
CA PHE A 156 -7.55 13.89 7.57
C PHE A 156 -9.04 13.70 7.33
N ALA A 157 -9.68 14.63 6.65
CA ALA A 157 -11.13 14.60 6.46
C ALA A 157 -11.48 14.72 4.97
N ASN A 158 -12.57 14.06 4.56
CA ASN A 158 -13.07 14.14 3.18
C ASN A 158 -11.98 13.78 2.15
N ILE A 159 -11.28 12.69 2.40
CA ILE A 159 -10.24 12.19 1.50
C ILE A 159 -10.87 11.22 0.50
N TRP A 160 -10.60 11.43 -0.77
CA TRP A 160 -11.02 10.50 -1.81
C TRP A 160 -9.82 10.03 -2.64
N SER A 161 -9.57 8.73 -2.64
CA SER A 161 -8.49 8.11 -3.41
C SER A 161 -9.02 7.02 -4.35
N PRO A 162 -9.45 7.36 -5.58
CA PRO A 162 -9.79 6.37 -6.60
C PRO A 162 -8.59 5.96 -7.46
N SER A 163 -7.36 6.22 -7.04
CA SER A 163 -6.17 6.00 -7.84
C SER A 163 -5.73 4.53 -7.82
N THR A 164 -5.93 3.82 -8.91
CA THR A 164 -5.47 2.44 -9.08
C THR A 164 -3.95 2.30 -9.15
N PHE A 165 -3.21 3.39 -9.31
CA PHE A 165 -1.75 3.36 -9.45
C PHE A 165 -1.02 3.32 -8.12
N GLY A 166 -1.60 3.90 -7.07
CA GLY A 166 -1.03 3.91 -5.73
C GLY A 166 -1.21 2.59 -4.98
N HIS A 167 -0.29 2.26 -4.09
CA HIS A 167 -0.41 1.12 -3.20
C HIS A 167 0.28 1.35 -1.84
N PRO A 168 -0.47 1.20 -0.77
CA PRO A 168 -1.95 1.22 -0.69
C PRO A 168 -2.52 2.59 -1.07
N GLY A 169 -3.84 2.71 -1.11
CA GLY A 169 -4.47 4.02 -1.31
C GLY A 169 -4.11 5.00 -0.22
N ILE A 170 -4.33 4.61 1.03
CA ILE A 170 -3.86 5.35 2.22
C ILE A 170 -2.94 4.45 3.02
N LEU A 171 -1.75 4.93 3.34
CA LEU A 171 -0.82 4.30 4.28
C LEU A 171 -0.57 5.23 5.48
N ILE A 172 -0.77 4.69 6.67
CA ILE A 172 -0.34 5.32 7.91
C ILE A 172 0.76 4.42 8.48
N SER A 173 1.96 4.96 8.70
CA SER A 173 3.06 4.13 9.19
C SER A 173 4.00 4.90 10.13
N ASP A 174 4.70 4.16 10.98
CA ASP A 174 5.79 4.70 11.79
C ASP A 174 5.39 5.94 12.60
N THR A 175 4.21 5.91 13.22
CA THR A 175 3.72 7.04 14.01
C THR A 175 2.94 6.61 15.24
N GLN A 176 3.16 7.32 16.33
CA GLN A 176 2.36 7.27 17.56
C GLN A 176 1.69 8.62 17.86
N THR A 177 1.92 9.59 17.00
CA THR A 177 1.25 10.90 17.07
C THR A 177 -0.24 10.69 16.81
N PRO A 178 -1.12 11.21 17.68
CA PRO A 178 -2.55 11.07 17.48
C PRO A 178 -3.02 11.57 16.12
N GLY A 179 -3.89 10.81 15.49
CA GLY A 179 -4.46 11.17 14.19
C GLY A 179 -5.89 10.67 14.04
N ARG A 180 -6.62 11.31 13.12
CA ARG A 180 -7.98 10.98 12.75
C ARG A 180 -8.15 10.96 11.25
N LEU A 181 -8.69 9.87 10.73
CA LEU A 181 -9.16 9.76 9.36
C LEU A 181 -10.68 9.80 9.38
N ILE A 182 -11.28 10.83 8.81
CA ILE A 182 -12.72 11.07 8.86
C ILE A 182 -13.31 11.10 7.46
N GLN A 183 -14.29 10.25 7.17
CA GLN A 183 -14.97 10.19 5.86
C GLN A 183 -13.98 10.06 4.71
N ALA A 184 -13.13 9.06 4.78
CA ALA A 184 -12.27 8.70 3.66
C ALA A 184 -12.99 7.70 2.76
N SER A 185 -12.92 7.92 1.45
CA SER A 185 -13.33 6.97 0.41
C SER A 185 -12.09 6.52 -0.33
N VAL A 186 -11.75 5.24 -0.22
CA VAL A 186 -10.54 4.66 -0.81
C VAL A 186 -10.95 3.52 -1.72
N GLU A 187 -10.67 3.66 -3.02
CA GLU A 187 -11.34 2.88 -4.04
C GLU A 187 -10.36 2.38 -5.10
N HIS A 188 -10.58 1.16 -5.56
CA HIS A 188 -9.93 0.61 -6.76
C HIS A 188 -8.43 0.36 -6.63
N HIS A 189 -7.89 0.32 -5.43
CA HIS A 189 -6.53 -0.10 -5.18
C HIS A 189 -6.47 -1.63 -5.16
N VAL A 190 -5.70 -2.19 -6.06
CA VAL A 190 -5.82 -3.62 -6.43
C VAL A 190 -5.28 -4.61 -5.39
N ARG A 191 -4.64 -4.15 -4.32
CA ARG A 191 -4.09 -5.03 -3.26
C ARG A 191 -4.55 -4.64 -1.86
N THR A 192 -4.48 -3.37 -1.53
CA THR A 192 -4.86 -2.87 -0.20
C THR A 192 -5.37 -1.44 -0.35
N GLU A 193 -6.55 -1.19 0.18
CA GLU A 193 -7.12 0.15 0.17
C GLU A 193 -6.48 1.02 1.27
N ILE A 194 -6.59 0.60 2.52
CA ILE A 194 -6.05 1.31 3.68
C ILE A 194 -5.10 0.39 4.45
N GLY A 195 -3.88 0.85 4.70
CA GLY A 195 -2.88 0.15 5.48
C GLY A 195 -2.42 0.95 6.70
N LEU A 196 -2.28 0.27 7.85
CA LEU A 196 -1.63 0.78 9.06
C LEU A 196 -0.45 -0.12 9.40
N ASN A 197 0.73 0.48 9.69
CA ASN A 197 1.90 -0.29 10.08
C ASN A 197 2.74 0.45 11.12
N ARG A 198 2.91 -0.11 12.31
CA ARG A 198 3.59 0.54 13.45
C ARG A 198 2.93 1.87 13.85
N VAL A 199 1.61 1.81 14.07
CA VAL A 199 0.76 2.96 14.37
C VAL A 199 0.13 2.79 15.74
N ALA A 200 0.02 3.88 16.49
CA ALA A 200 -0.77 3.91 17.71
C ALA A 200 -1.56 5.23 17.85
N ASN A 201 -2.65 5.17 18.63
CA ASN A 201 -3.46 6.34 18.99
C ASN A 201 -4.20 6.98 17.80
N TRP A 202 -4.79 6.16 16.93
CA TRP A 202 -5.53 6.63 15.77
C TRP A 202 -7.01 6.28 15.80
N GLU A 203 -7.79 7.13 15.16
CA GLU A 203 -9.22 6.93 14.95
C GLU A 203 -9.54 6.97 13.44
N LEU A 204 -10.18 5.93 12.92
CA LEU A 204 -10.72 5.87 11.57
C LEU A 204 -12.24 5.94 11.69
N LEU A 205 -12.81 7.08 11.32
CA LEU A 205 -14.23 7.39 11.51
C LEU A 205 -14.94 7.46 10.16
N ALA A 206 -15.88 6.56 9.94
CA ALA A 206 -16.61 6.40 8.69
C ALA A 206 -15.70 6.24 7.44
N PRO A 207 -14.65 5.41 7.47
CA PRO A 207 -13.93 5.07 6.25
C PRO A 207 -14.77 4.13 5.39
N GLN A 208 -14.77 4.39 4.08
CA GLN A 208 -15.37 3.55 3.07
C GLN A 208 -14.28 3.02 2.15
N THR A 209 -14.38 1.77 1.74
CA THR A 209 -13.50 1.16 0.75
C THR A 209 -14.32 0.46 -0.32
N GLU A 210 -13.84 0.52 -1.56
CA GLU A 210 -14.48 -0.15 -2.68
C GLU A 210 -13.47 -0.92 -3.51
N GLY A 211 -13.62 -2.24 -3.52
CA GLY A 211 -12.88 -3.11 -4.41
C GLY A 211 -13.59 -3.29 -5.76
N GLU A 212 -12.84 -3.24 -6.87
CA GLU A 212 -13.36 -3.33 -8.24
C GLU A 212 -13.02 -4.62 -8.98
N ALA A 213 -13.76 -4.87 -10.06
CA ALA A 213 -13.43 -5.95 -10.99
C ALA A 213 -12.04 -5.75 -11.62
N GLY A 214 -11.23 -6.78 -11.68
CA GLY A 214 -9.86 -6.75 -12.20
C GLY A 214 -8.78 -6.67 -11.13
N GLU A 215 -9.19 -6.51 -9.88
CA GLU A 215 -8.31 -6.61 -8.74
C GLU A 215 -7.81 -8.03 -8.49
N SER A 216 -6.83 -8.14 -7.62
CA SER A 216 -6.46 -9.41 -7.04
C SER A 216 -7.65 -10.03 -6.30
N GLY A 217 -7.84 -11.35 -6.44
CA GLY A 217 -8.83 -12.11 -5.66
C GLY A 217 -8.67 -11.95 -4.15
N ASP A 218 -7.51 -11.53 -3.69
CA ASP A 218 -7.13 -11.43 -2.29
C ASP A 218 -6.93 -9.97 -1.83
N ALA A 219 -7.47 -9.00 -2.58
CA ALA A 219 -7.43 -7.60 -2.19
C ALA A 219 -8.06 -7.39 -0.81
N VAL A 220 -7.42 -6.53 0.01
CA VAL A 220 -7.79 -6.26 1.39
C VAL A 220 -8.26 -4.82 1.52
N ALA A 221 -9.42 -4.64 2.13
CA ALA A 221 -10.00 -3.32 2.35
C ALA A 221 -9.24 -2.53 3.43
N LEU A 222 -8.92 -3.18 4.54
CA LEU A 222 -8.17 -2.58 5.65
C LEU A 222 -7.16 -3.58 6.20
N GLU A 223 -5.89 -3.19 6.25
CA GLU A 223 -4.85 -4.01 6.86
C GLU A 223 -4.15 -3.28 8.01
N ILE A 224 -4.07 -3.92 9.17
CA ILE A 224 -3.47 -3.34 10.38
C ILE A 224 -2.34 -4.25 10.83
N ARG A 225 -1.12 -3.69 10.91
CA ARG A 225 0.11 -4.42 11.25
C ARG A 225 0.85 -3.72 12.38
N ASN A 226 1.39 -4.50 13.32
CA ASN A 226 2.29 -3.99 14.37
C ASN A 226 1.74 -2.73 15.07
N SER A 227 0.42 -2.66 15.30
CA SER A 227 -0.27 -1.44 15.69
C SER A 227 -1.18 -1.68 16.88
N HIS A 228 -1.46 -0.63 17.64
CA HIS A 228 -2.31 -0.73 18.82
C HIS A 228 -3.05 0.58 19.13
N ASN A 229 -4.05 0.47 20.01
CA ASN A 229 -4.91 1.58 20.40
C ASN A 229 -5.52 2.31 19.20
N ILE A 230 -6.19 1.54 18.34
CA ILE A 230 -6.86 2.04 17.14
C ILE A 230 -8.37 1.87 17.30
N LEU A 231 -9.12 2.92 17.00
CA LEU A 231 -10.57 2.88 16.86
C LEU A 231 -10.96 2.91 15.39
N ILE A 232 -11.76 1.94 14.97
CA ILE A 232 -12.40 1.92 13.65
C ILE A 232 -13.91 1.97 13.89
N ALA A 233 -14.54 3.07 13.47
CA ALA A 233 -15.98 3.25 13.67
C ALA A 233 -16.71 3.55 12.35
N ASN A 234 -17.88 2.96 12.14
CA ASN A 234 -18.68 3.06 10.94
C ASN A 234 -17.90 2.67 9.67
N PHE A 235 -17.12 1.59 9.75
CA PHE A 235 -16.40 1.10 8.58
C PHE A 235 -17.35 0.44 7.61
N HIS A 236 -17.27 0.88 6.34
CA HIS A 236 -18.00 0.29 5.24
C HIS A 236 -17.01 -0.25 4.19
N GLY A 237 -16.81 -1.57 4.19
CA GLY A 237 -16.00 -2.25 3.19
C GLY A 237 -16.88 -3.02 2.21
N TYR A 238 -16.86 -2.65 0.92
CA TYR A 238 -17.56 -3.42 -0.07
C TYR A 238 -16.71 -3.70 -1.31
N ARG A 239 -17.18 -4.58 -2.15
CA ARG A 239 -16.47 -5.02 -3.32
C ARG A 239 -17.43 -5.33 -4.46
N VAL A 240 -17.14 -4.75 -5.61
CA VAL A 240 -17.73 -5.13 -6.88
C VAL A 240 -16.98 -6.33 -7.40
N THR A 241 -17.56 -7.51 -7.35
CA THR A 241 -16.86 -8.71 -7.78
C THR A 241 -17.61 -9.45 -8.88
N ARG A 242 -16.84 -9.97 -9.84
CA ARG A 242 -17.31 -10.90 -10.86
C ARG A 242 -16.73 -12.31 -10.66
N THR A 243 -15.92 -12.51 -9.65
CA THR A 243 -15.33 -13.80 -9.33
C THR A 243 -16.32 -14.67 -8.54
N ARG A 244 -16.15 -15.98 -8.61
CA ARG A 244 -16.95 -16.94 -7.83
C ARG A 244 -16.37 -17.12 -6.42
N GLU A 245 -15.11 -16.83 -6.25
CA GLU A 245 -14.40 -17.06 -5.01
C GLU A 245 -14.33 -15.75 -4.22
N PRO A 246 -14.75 -15.77 -2.96
CA PRO A 246 -14.59 -14.62 -2.07
C PRO A 246 -13.10 -14.40 -1.72
N ALA A 247 -12.72 -13.17 -1.46
CA ALA A 247 -11.43 -12.89 -0.84
C ALA A 247 -11.41 -13.41 0.62
N PRO A 248 -10.26 -13.77 1.18
CA PRO A 248 -10.18 -14.38 2.51
C PRO A 248 -10.74 -13.50 3.63
N ALA A 249 -10.51 -12.19 3.59
CA ALA A 249 -11.05 -11.25 4.58
C ALA A 249 -11.08 -9.82 4.03
N ALA A 250 -12.03 -9.01 4.51
CA ALA A 250 -12.06 -7.57 4.24
C ALA A 250 -11.02 -6.83 5.09
N VAL A 251 -10.90 -7.19 6.37
CA VAL A 251 -9.93 -6.64 7.30
C VAL A 251 -8.96 -7.73 7.73
N THR A 252 -7.67 -7.45 7.68
CA THR A 252 -6.63 -8.36 8.19
C THR A 252 -5.79 -7.68 9.26
N LEU A 253 -5.52 -8.43 10.35
CA LEU A 253 -4.75 -7.97 11.49
C LEU A 253 -3.51 -8.86 11.65
N TYR A 254 -2.33 -8.24 11.76
CA TYR A 254 -1.07 -8.91 12.00
C TYR A 254 -0.34 -8.21 13.15
N ASN A 255 -0.08 -8.92 14.23
CA ASN A 255 0.59 -8.35 15.39
C ASN A 255 -0.06 -7.02 15.83
N ALA A 256 -1.39 -7.03 15.88
CA ALA A 256 -2.22 -5.88 16.25
C ALA A 256 -2.99 -6.20 17.53
N HIS A 257 -3.12 -5.24 18.42
CA HIS A 257 -3.82 -5.40 19.69
C HIS A 257 -4.49 -4.10 20.13
N ASP A 258 -5.43 -4.17 21.06
CA ASP A 258 -6.24 -3.02 21.48
C ASP A 258 -6.91 -2.31 20.29
N ILE A 259 -7.43 -3.10 19.36
CA ILE A 259 -8.17 -2.59 18.19
C ILE A 259 -9.65 -2.67 18.49
N ARG A 260 -10.34 -1.56 18.37
CA ARG A 260 -11.76 -1.44 18.67
C ARG A 260 -12.55 -1.19 17.39
N PHE A 261 -13.41 -2.10 17.03
CA PHE A 261 -14.36 -1.95 15.95
C PHE A 261 -15.73 -1.56 16.48
N ARG A 262 -16.35 -0.55 15.86
CA ARG A 262 -17.69 -0.06 16.16
C ARG A 262 -18.48 0.11 14.89
N ASN A 263 -19.62 -0.57 14.78
CA ASN A 263 -20.50 -0.51 13.62
C ASN A 263 -19.76 -0.80 12.30
N VAL A 264 -19.43 -2.07 12.08
CA VAL A 264 -18.77 -2.56 10.87
C VAL A 264 -19.82 -3.11 9.91
N HIS A 265 -19.66 -2.77 8.63
CA HIS A 265 -20.50 -3.24 7.54
C HIS A 265 -19.62 -3.67 6.37
N VAL A 266 -19.63 -4.97 6.06
CA VAL A 266 -18.84 -5.57 4.96
C VAL A 266 -19.78 -6.31 4.03
N ASN A 267 -19.95 -5.83 2.80
CA ASN A 267 -20.87 -6.42 1.86
C ASN A 267 -20.36 -6.47 0.40
N ALA A 268 -21.17 -7.08 -0.46
CA ALA A 268 -21.04 -6.97 -1.90
C ALA A 268 -22.05 -5.94 -2.42
N GLU A 269 -21.61 -5.11 -3.35
CA GLU A 269 -22.53 -4.25 -4.10
C GLU A 269 -23.66 -5.08 -4.74
N SER A 270 -23.36 -6.29 -5.10
CA SER A 270 -24.24 -7.23 -5.81
C SER A 270 -25.42 -7.79 -5.02
N GLY A 271 -25.63 -7.40 -3.79
CA GLY A 271 -26.80 -7.78 -3.01
C GLY A 271 -27.94 -6.79 -3.06
N VAL A 272 -27.74 -5.65 -3.67
CA VAL A 272 -28.76 -4.60 -3.77
C VAL A 272 -29.73 -4.93 -4.91
N GLY A 273 -31.00 -4.82 -4.65
CA GLY A 273 -32.01 -4.92 -5.70
C GLY A 273 -31.79 -3.85 -6.75
N THR A 274 -31.74 -4.24 -8.01
CA THR A 274 -31.83 -3.28 -9.11
C THR A 274 -33.25 -3.19 -9.61
N CYS A 275 -33.66 -2.00 -9.98
CA CYS A 275 -34.96 -1.77 -10.58
C CYS A 275 -34.78 -1.53 -12.09
N ASP A 276 -35.60 -2.19 -12.88
CA ASP A 276 -35.77 -1.95 -14.31
C ASP A 276 -37.24 -1.68 -14.64
N ASP A 277 -37.58 -1.57 -15.92
CA ASP A 277 -38.97 -1.34 -16.37
C ASP A 277 -39.94 -2.46 -15.96
N ASN A 278 -39.45 -3.61 -15.51
CA ASN A 278 -40.21 -4.76 -15.04
C ASN A 278 -40.34 -4.82 -13.51
N GLY A 279 -39.78 -3.84 -12.81
CA GLY A 279 -39.79 -3.75 -11.36
C GLY A 279 -38.41 -3.95 -10.72
N CYS A 280 -38.41 -4.11 -9.40
CA CYS A 280 -37.19 -4.29 -8.62
C CYS A 280 -36.96 -5.76 -8.32
N GLY A 281 -35.80 -6.29 -8.66
CA GLY A 281 -35.40 -7.66 -8.38
C GLY A 281 -34.04 -7.74 -7.69
N THR A 282 -33.83 -8.81 -6.94
CA THR A 282 -32.52 -9.12 -6.40
C THR A 282 -31.80 -10.01 -7.40
N PHE A 283 -30.69 -9.52 -7.96
CA PHE A 283 -29.85 -10.38 -8.80
C PHE A 283 -29.02 -11.30 -7.91
N VAL A 284 -29.11 -12.59 -8.18
CA VAL A 284 -28.18 -13.58 -7.64
C VAL A 284 -26.90 -13.46 -8.44
N ARG A 285 -25.94 -12.69 -7.94
CA ARG A 285 -24.59 -12.72 -8.50
C ARG A 285 -23.84 -13.96 -8.02
N LEU A 286 -22.80 -14.33 -8.78
CA LEU A 286 -22.01 -15.52 -8.51
C LEU A 286 -21.35 -15.48 -7.12
N THR A 287 -21.07 -14.29 -6.60
CA THR A 287 -20.55 -14.09 -5.24
C THR A 287 -21.44 -13.12 -4.50
N LYS A 288 -22.35 -13.65 -3.71
CA LYS A 288 -23.15 -12.86 -2.78
C LYS A 288 -22.28 -12.28 -1.63
N PHE A 289 -21.19 -12.95 -1.32
CA PHE A 289 -20.27 -12.60 -0.26
C PHE A 289 -18.88 -12.38 -0.85
N PRO A 290 -18.41 -11.13 -0.98
CA PRO A 290 -17.13 -10.82 -1.60
C PRO A 290 -15.94 -11.21 -0.75
N PHE A 291 -16.16 -11.44 0.55
CA PHE A 291 -15.16 -11.88 1.52
C PHE A 291 -15.70 -13.09 2.31
N GLU A 292 -14.81 -14.04 2.62
CA GLU A 292 -15.15 -15.16 3.52
C GLU A 292 -15.38 -14.65 4.93
N ASN A 293 -14.51 -13.76 5.40
CA ASN A 293 -14.55 -13.19 6.72
C ASN A 293 -14.63 -11.67 6.63
N ALA A 294 -15.35 -11.03 7.53
CA ALA A 294 -15.25 -9.59 7.71
C ALA A 294 -13.88 -9.21 8.28
N ILE A 295 -13.42 -9.95 9.28
CA ILE A 295 -12.12 -9.73 9.91
C ILE A 295 -11.39 -11.06 10.05
N ARG A 296 -10.08 -11.05 9.77
CA ARG A 296 -9.13 -12.11 10.10
C ARG A 296 -8.03 -11.53 10.97
N ASP A 297 -7.94 -11.99 12.20
CA ASP A 297 -6.84 -11.67 13.11
C ASP A 297 -5.90 -12.87 13.18
N VAL A 298 -4.80 -12.75 12.46
CA VAL A 298 -3.78 -13.81 12.38
C VAL A 298 -3.06 -13.98 13.72
N THR A 299 -2.92 -12.92 14.50
CA THR A 299 -2.21 -12.94 15.77
C THR A 299 -2.94 -13.78 16.83
N HIS A 300 -4.25 -13.62 16.89
CA HIS A 300 -5.08 -14.30 17.88
C HIS A 300 -5.80 -15.53 17.33
N GLY A 301 -5.63 -15.83 16.02
CA GLY A 301 -6.31 -16.94 15.36
C GLY A 301 -7.83 -16.74 15.30
N LEU A 302 -8.30 -15.50 15.15
CA LEU A 302 -9.71 -15.15 15.15
C LEU A 302 -10.19 -14.84 13.72
N ASP A 303 -11.20 -15.58 13.27
CA ASP A 303 -11.95 -15.28 12.05
C ASP A 303 -13.38 -14.87 12.39
N VAL A 304 -13.78 -13.65 12.01
CA VAL A 304 -15.12 -13.10 12.21
C VAL A 304 -15.86 -13.13 10.86
N ARG A 305 -16.89 -13.96 10.77
CA ARG A 305 -17.69 -14.15 9.54
C ARG A 305 -18.88 -13.21 9.44
N GLU A 306 -19.33 -12.70 10.57
CA GLU A 306 -20.42 -11.73 10.62
C GLU A 306 -20.03 -10.48 9.82
N ARG A 307 -20.87 -10.12 8.87
CA ARG A 307 -20.61 -8.99 7.96
C ARG A 307 -21.10 -7.66 8.49
N GLU A 308 -21.96 -7.73 9.47
CA GLU A 308 -22.53 -6.56 10.15
C GLU A 308 -22.52 -6.81 11.64
N PHE A 309 -21.83 -5.97 12.38
CA PHE A 309 -21.80 -6.07 13.84
C PHE A 309 -21.54 -4.71 14.49
N ALA A 310 -22.08 -4.53 15.69
CA ALA A 310 -21.99 -3.26 16.40
C ALA A 310 -20.66 -3.07 17.13
N VAL A 311 -20.13 -4.12 17.73
CA VAL A 311 -18.95 -4.05 18.62
C VAL A 311 -18.09 -5.30 18.47
N LEU A 312 -16.79 -5.06 18.29
CA LEU A 312 -15.75 -6.08 18.43
C LEU A 312 -14.49 -5.42 18.98
N ASP A 313 -13.93 -6.00 20.03
CA ASP A 313 -12.65 -5.55 20.59
C ASP A 313 -11.61 -6.67 20.45
N ILE A 314 -10.50 -6.35 19.77
CA ILE A 314 -9.34 -7.20 19.69
C ILE A 314 -8.52 -6.97 20.97
N PRO A 315 -8.22 -8.03 21.75
CA PRO A 315 -7.59 -7.89 23.06
C PRO A 315 -6.16 -7.36 22.98
N ALA A 316 -5.57 -7.13 24.14
CA ALA A 316 -4.15 -6.87 24.28
C ALA A 316 -3.30 -8.01 23.69
N ALA A 317 -2.05 -7.69 23.34
CA ALA A 317 -1.14 -8.69 22.79
C ALA A 317 -1.06 -9.91 23.75
N PRO A 318 -1.08 -11.15 23.20
CA PRO A 318 -0.88 -12.33 24.02
C PRO A 318 0.53 -12.30 24.66
N ASP A 319 0.67 -12.94 25.80
CA ASP A 319 1.98 -13.11 26.43
C ASP A 319 2.95 -13.80 25.46
N PRO A 320 4.24 -13.41 25.47
CA PRO A 320 5.21 -14.04 24.59
C PRO A 320 5.29 -15.55 24.85
N VAL A 321 5.08 -16.33 23.78
CA VAL A 321 5.23 -17.78 23.85
C VAL A 321 6.71 -18.09 23.99
N THR A 322 7.08 -18.76 25.09
CA THR A 322 8.45 -19.25 25.29
C THR A 322 8.75 -20.33 24.24
N PRO A 323 9.79 -20.18 23.40
CA PRO A 323 10.11 -21.20 22.41
C PRO A 323 10.38 -22.55 23.07
N SER A 324 9.70 -23.60 22.64
CA SER A 324 10.02 -24.96 23.07
C SER A 324 11.32 -25.40 22.41
N THR A 325 12.26 -25.91 23.20
CA THR A 325 13.51 -26.52 22.69
C THR A 325 13.19 -27.77 21.88
N PHE A 326 13.77 -27.87 20.67
CA PHE A 326 13.57 -28.97 19.74
C PHE A 326 14.15 -30.29 20.25
N ALA A 327 13.37 -31.07 20.96
CA ALA A 327 13.79 -32.41 21.39
C ALA A 327 13.52 -33.49 20.31
N ASN A 328 12.57 -33.28 19.39
CA ASN A 328 12.27 -34.18 18.28
C ASN A 328 11.82 -33.34 17.09
N ALA A 329 12.69 -33.23 16.08
CA ALA A 329 12.37 -32.46 14.86
C ALA A 329 11.22 -33.13 14.10
N ARG A 330 10.11 -32.44 13.95
CA ARG A 330 9.00 -32.81 13.06
C ARG A 330 8.59 -31.59 12.24
N ILE A 331 8.02 -31.84 11.08
CA ILE A 331 7.48 -30.77 10.26
C ILE A 331 6.26 -30.18 10.93
N GLU A 332 6.30 -28.88 11.17
CA GLU A 332 5.21 -28.12 11.72
C GLU A 332 4.82 -27.00 10.76
N LYS A 333 3.51 -26.81 10.56
CA LYS A 333 2.99 -25.69 9.75
C LYS A 333 2.96 -24.47 10.66
N LEU A 334 3.83 -23.50 10.38
CA LEU A 334 3.95 -22.27 11.18
C LEU A 334 2.94 -21.20 10.77
N ALA A 335 2.63 -21.10 9.47
CA ALA A 335 1.68 -20.13 8.94
C ALA A 335 1.15 -20.56 7.56
N ASP A 336 0.08 -19.93 7.09
CA ASP A 336 -0.50 -20.10 5.76
C ASP A 336 -1.05 -18.76 5.22
N GLY A 337 -1.75 -18.84 4.08
CA GLY A 337 -2.34 -17.66 3.44
C GLY A 337 -1.38 -16.93 2.48
N PHE A 338 -0.29 -17.56 2.09
CA PHE A 338 0.66 -17.03 1.10
C PHE A 338 0.40 -17.64 -0.27
N HIS A 339 0.62 -16.86 -1.33
CA HIS A 339 0.34 -17.31 -2.70
C HIS A 339 1.56 -17.85 -3.42
N SER A 340 2.70 -17.17 -3.30
CA SER A 340 3.90 -17.54 -4.04
C SER A 340 5.14 -17.23 -3.21
N ILE A 341 5.42 -18.13 -2.28
CA ILE A 341 6.60 -17.99 -1.43
C ILE A 341 7.86 -18.14 -2.29
N GLY A 342 8.71 -17.16 -2.22
CA GLY A 342 10.03 -17.15 -2.87
C GLY A 342 11.06 -16.52 -1.97
N GLY A 343 12.30 -16.97 -2.13
CA GLY A 343 13.40 -16.52 -1.30
C GLY A 343 13.20 -16.84 0.19
N GLY A 344 14.27 -17.12 0.88
CA GLY A 344 14.26 -17.32 2.33
C GLY A 344 15.64 -17.04 2.90
N ALA A 345 15.68 -16.30 4.02
CA ALA A 345 16.93 -16.02 4.72
C ALA A 345 16.69 -15.97 6.22
N VAL A 346 17.68 -16.40 6.99
CA VAL A 346 17.63 -16.35 8.45
C VAL A 346 18.70 -15.38 8.94
N ASP A 347 18.34 -14.50 9.85
CA ASP A 347 19.29 -13.57 10.45
C ASP A 347 20.03 -14.16 11.65
N ALA A 348 20.96 -13.39 12.20
CA ALA A 348 21.76 -13.81 13.36
C ALA A 348 20.94 -14.06 14.64
N LYS A 349 19.69 -13.62 14.68
CA LYS A 349 18.75 -13.84 15.79
C LYS A 349 17.83 -15.03 15.54
N GLY A 350 18.01 -15.80 14.46
CA GLY A 350 17.16 -16.93 14.12
C GLY A 350 15.81 -16.55 13.48
N ARG A 351 15.58 -15.29 13.11
CA ARG A 351 14.35 -14.85 12.48
C ARG A 351 14.37 -15.19 11.00
N LEU A 352 13.33 -15.87 10.52
CA LEU A 352 13.19 -16.27 9.12
C LEU A 352 12.48 -15.16 8.34
N TYR A 353 13.08 -14.71 7.26
CA TYR A 353 12.48 -13.78 6.30
C TYR A 353 12.15 -14.50 5.01
N PHE A 354 11.01 -14.18 4.40
CA PHE A 354 10.59 -14.76 3.12
C PHE A 354 9.70 -13.78 2.34
N ILE A 355 9.50 -14.04 1.06
CA ILE A 355 8.75 -13.19 0.15
C ILE A 355 7.46 -13.90 -0.26
N ASP A 356 6.33 -13.18 -0.23
CA ASP A 356 5.17 -13.52 -1.05
C ASP A 356 5.22 -12.67 -2.33
N ARG A 357 5.64 -13.31 -3.42
CA ARG A 357 5.90 -12.63 -4.70
C ARG A 357 4.66 -12.03 -5.32
N LYS A 358 3.49 -12.67 -5.17
CA LYS A 358 2.23 -12.18 -5.76
C LYS A 358 1.85 -10.83 -5.20
N PHE A 359 2.02 -10.65 -3.90
CA PHE A 359 1.70 -9.39 -3.21
C PHE A 359 2.91 -8.48 -3.01
N GLN A 360 4.09 -8.88 -3.47
CA GLN A 360 5.34 -8.12 -3.31
C GLN A 360 5.66 -7.82 -1.83
N ARG A 361 5.31 -8.75 -0.93
CA ARG A 361 5.46 -8.61 0.50
C ARG A 361 6.66 -9.35 1.01
N ILE A 362 7.33 -8.75 2.00
CA ILE A 362 8.41 -9.40 2.74
C ILE A 362 7.91 -9.67 4.15
N TRP A 363 7.91 -10.94 4.52
CA TRP A 363 7.45 -11.43 5.79
C TRP A 363 8.61 -11.84 6.68
N ARG A 364 8.37 -11.86 7.99
CA ARG A 364 9.28 -12.36 9.01
C ARG A 364 8.54 -13.30 9.93
N TRP A 365 9.10 -14.47 10.17
CA TRP A 365 8.77 -15.30 11.31
C TRP A 365 9.74 -14.95 12.43
N SER A 366 9.22 -14.41 13.54
CA SER A 366 10.05 -13.92 14.63
C SER A 366 10.59 -15.07 15.50
N ASP A 367 11.60 -14.77 16.29
CA ASP A 367 12.13 -15.63 17.34
C ASP A 367 11.11 -15.96 18.46
N GLN A 368 10.03 -15.19 18.52
CA GLN A 368 8.90 -15.41 19.44
C GLN A 368 7.75 -16.20 18.81
N GLY A 369 7.94 -16.78 17.62
CA GLY A 369 6.93 -17.57 16.92
C GLY A 369 5.78 -16.72 16.35
N ARG A 370 6.03 -15.46 15.98
CA ARG A 370 5.03 -14.58 15.39
C ARG A 370 5.32 -14.25 13.94
N LEU A 371 4.27 -14.14 13.15
CA LEU A 371 4.34 -13.70 11.77
C LEU A 371 4.23 -12.17 11.73
N ASP A 372 5.24 -11.54 11.16
CA ASP A 372 5.32 -10.10 10.95
C ASP A 372 5.44 -9.78 9.47
N MET A 373 4.81 -8.70 9.03
CA MET A 373 5.08 -8.12 7.72
C MET A 373 6.14 -7.03 7.84
N VAL A 374 7.29 -7.27 7.19
CA VAL A 374 8.44 -6.35 7.24
C VAL A 374 8.29 -5.24 6.21
N ARG A 375 7.80 -5.57 5.02
CA ARG A 375 7.63 -4.61 3.92
C ARG A 375 6.43 -4.97 3.07
N ASP A 376 5.69 -3.95 2.68
CA ASP A 376 4.65 -4.00 1.66
C ASP A 376 4.84 -2.79 0.73
N ALA A 377 5.85 -2.87 -0.10
CA ALA A 377 6.21 -1.80 -1.02
C ALA A 377 6.38 -2.37 -2.43
N SER A 378 6.18 -1.53 -3.44
CA SER A 378 6.26 -1.89 -4.85
C SER A 378 7.71 -2.14 -5.29
N LEU A 379 8.42 -3.03 -4.60
CA LEU A 379 9.82 -3.39 -4.90
C LEU A 379 9.95 -4.55 -5.88
N ASP A 380 8.86 -5.21 -6.23
CA ASP A 380 8.83 -6.44 -7.05
C ASP A 380 9.89 -7.47 -6.63
N PRO A 381 9.88 -7.90 -5.36
CA PRO A 381 10.92 -8.75 -4.82
C PRO A 381 10.84 -10.17 -5.39
N VAL A 382 11.98 -10.73 -5.80
CA VAL A 382 12.07 -12.09 -6.33
C VAL A 382 12.90 -13.02 -5.46
N ASN A 383 13.85 -12.46 -4.70
CA ASN A 383 14.66 -13.19 -3.73
C ASN A 383 15.23 -12.25 -2.67
N LEU A 384 15.69 -12.78 -1.55
CA LEU A 384 16.33 -11.99 -0.50
C LEU A 384 17.43 -12.76 0.22
N THR A 385 18.33 -12.02 0.85
CA THR A 385 19.29 -12.54 1.81
C THR A 385 19.52 -11.51 2.91
N VAL A 386 20.23 -11.90 3.98
CA VAL A 386 20.60 -10.99 5.09
C VAL A 386 22.09 -10.69 4.99
N ASP A 387 22.45 -9.42 5.07
CA ASP A 387 23.85 -9.00 5.13
C ASP A 387 24.43 -9.14 6.54
N ARG A 388 25.73 -8.90 6.69
CA ARG A 388 26.43 -8.98 7.99
C ARG A 388 25.96 -7.94 9.01
N SER A 389 25.32 -6.87 8.54
CA SER A 389 24.79 -5.79 9.37
C SER A 389 23.34 -6.04 9.78
N GLY A 390 22.72 -7.12 9.30
CA GLY A 390 21.33 -7.49 9.56
C GLY A 390 20.32 -6.80 8.63
N ASN A 391 20.78 -6.16 7.54
CA ASN A 391 19.86 -5.64 6.53
C ASN A 391 19.46 -6.74 5.56
N LEU A 392 18.24 -6.65 5.05
CA LEU A 392 17.75 -7.47 3.96
C LEU A 392 18.29 -6.91 2.63
N LEU A 393 18.99 -7.73 1.89
CA LEU A 393 19.33 -7.47 0.49
C LEU A 393 18.25 -8.11 -0.37
N VAL A 394 17.40 -7.29 -0.96
CA VAL A 394 16.23 -7.73 -1.72
C VAL A 394 16.53 -7.61 -3.20
N LEU A 395 16.59 -8.74 -3.88
CA LEU A 395 16.68 -8.78 -5.33
C LEU A 395 15.29 -8.51 -5.92
N SER A 396 15.21 -7.49 -6.73
CA SER A 396 14.01 -7.06 -7.46
C SER A 396 14.14 -7.37 -8.95
N SER A 397 13.03 -7.59 -9.62
CA SER A 397 12.99 -7.68 -11.08
C SER A 397 13.04 -6.31 -11.77
N TYR A 398 12.93 -5.22 -11.03
CA TYR A 398 12.98 -3.88 -11.60
C TYR A 398 14.37 -3.53 -12.18
N GLY A 399 14.34 -2.80 -13.28
CA GLY A 399 15.54 -2.42 -14.02
C GLY A 399 15.98 -3.51 -15.02
N ARG A 400 16.76 -3.10 -16.02
CA ARG A 400 17.17 -3.97 -17.15
C ARG A 400 17.90 -5.24 -16.71
N ASN A 401 18.67 -5.17 -15.62
CA ASN A 401 19.47 -6.27 -15.08
C ASN A 401 19.07 -6.66 -13.67
N GLY A 402 17.85 -6.25 -13.25
CA GLY A 402 17.44 -6.36 -11.86
C GLY A 402 18.04 -5.26 -10.98
N THR A 403 17.53 -5.16 -9.77
CA THR A 403 17.96 -4.17 -8.77
C THR A 403 18.10 -4.86 -7.43
N VAL A 404 19.10 -4.48 -6.64
CA VAL A 404 19.24 -4.92 -5.26
C VAL A 404 18.92 -3.75 -4.33
N TYR A 405 17.87 -3.91 -3.54
CA TYR A 405 17.55 -2.98 -2.46
C TYR A 405 18.20 -3.42 -1.16
N SER A 406 18.62 -2.46 -0.36
CA SER A 406 18.98 -2.69 1.04
C SER A 406 17.87 -2.12 1.92
N VAL A 407 17.33 -2.96 2.78
CA VAL A 407 16.21 -2.64 3.66
C VAL A 407 16.57 -3.05 5.07
N THR A 408 16.55 -2.11 6.01
CA THR A 408 16.67 -2.44 7.43
C THR A 408 15.30 -2.92 7.94
N PRO A 409 15.17 -4.15 8.47
CA PRO A 409 13.86 -4.75 8.74
C PRO A 409 12.93 -3.94 9.63
N ASP A 410 13.48 -3.32 10.64
CA ASP A 410 12.69 -2.59 11.67
C ASP A 410 12.75 -1.06 11.48
N ALA A 411 13.31 -0.59 10.35
CA ALA A 411 13.33 0.83 10.00
C ALA A 411 12.00 1.27 9.36
N PRO A 412 11.71 2.59 9.35
CA PRO A 412 10.57 3.14 8.63
C PRO A 412 10.46 2.70 7.18
N ASP A 413 9.24 2.53 6.68
CA ASP A 413 8.96 2.04 5.32
C ASP A 413 9.49 2.98 4.23
N THR A 414 9.72 4.25 4.54
CA THR A 414 10.35 5.23 3.65
C THR A 414 11.85 5.00 3.45
N GLN A 415 12.50 4.24 4.33
CA GLN A 415 13.94 3.98 4.27
C GLN A 415 14.24 2.76 3.39
N VAL A 416 14.51 3.03 2.14
CA VAL A 416 14.93 2.05 1.14
C VAL A 416 16.12 2.62 0.40
N SER A 417 17.21 1.87 0.32
CA SER A 417 18.37 2.23 -0.49
C SER A 417 18.60 1.22 -1.61
N VAL A 418 19.15 1.69 -2.71
CA VAL A 418 19.55 0.86 -3.84
C VAL A 418 21.06 0.61 -3.74
N ILE A 419 21.46 -0.65 -3.81
CA ILE A 419 22.88 -0.98 -3.90
C ILE A 419 23.32 -0.79 -5.36
N PRO A 420 24.29 0.12 -5.63
CA PRO A 420 24.79 0.32 -6.98
C PRO A 420 25.40 -0.98 -7.53
N ALA A 421 25.06 -1.32 -8.77
CA ALA A 421 25.75 -2.40 -9.46
C ALA A 421 27.23 -2.02 -9.63
N THR A 422 28.13 -2.76 -9.02
CA THR A 422 29.56 -2.65 -9.35
C THR A 422 29.76 -3.19 -10.76
N PRO A 423 30.32 -2.43 -11.71
CA PRO A 423 30.66 -2.99 -12.99
C PRO A 423 31.56 -4.20 -12.77
N LEU A 424 31.15 -5.37 -13.24
CA LEU A 424 32.04 -6.50 -13.32
C LEU A 424 33.25 -6.04 -14.13
N ALA A 425 34.44 -6.05 -13.53
CA ALA A 425 35.66 -5.85 -14.28
C ALA A 425 35.62 -6.84 -15.45
N SER A 426 35.66 -6.30 -16.66
CA SER A 426 35.71 -7.14 -17.86
C SER A 426 36.91 -8.06 -17.75
N HIS A 427 36.71 -9.32 -17.37
CA HIS A 427 37.70 -10.35 -17.55
C HIS A 427 37.78 -10.57 -19.05
N ALA A 428 38.64 -9.79 -19.70
CA ALA A 428 39.16 -10.15 -20.99
C ALA A 428 39.98 -11.45 -20.82
N GLY A 429 39.45 -12.56 -21.32
CA GLY A 429 40.15 -13.80 -21.43
C GLY A 429 39.84 -14.88 -20.40
N ALA A 430 38.74 -15.58 -20.59
CA ALA A 430 38.59 -17.01 -20.32
C ALA A 430 37.34 -17.53 -21.06
N THR A 431 37.48 -17.85 -22.31
CA THR A 431 36.56 -18.75 -23.01
C THR A 431 36.79 -20.15 -22.48
N THR A 432 36.15 -20.53 -21.40
CA THR A 432 35.93 -21.92 -21.06
C THR A 432 34.67 -22.36 -21.79
N ALA A 433 34.87 -23.03 -22.92
CA ALA A 433 33.83 -23.77 -23.60
C ALA A 433 33.22 -24.79 -22.63
N LEU A 434 31.93 -24.70 -22.41
CA LEU A 434 31.21 -25.76 -21.70
C LEU A 434 31.30 -27.05 -22.51
N PRO A 435 31.56 -28.19 -21.86
CA PRO A 435 31.59 -29.48 -22.57
C PRO A 435 30.16 -29.76 -23.13
N PRO A 436 30.07 -30.40 -24.31
CA PRO A 436 28.80 -30.70 -24.93
C PRO A 436 27.95 -31.64 -24.06
N VAL A 437 26.73 -31.27 -23.82
CA VAL A 437 25.75 -32.12 -23.15
C VAL A 437 25.39 -33.27 -24.10
N ASN A 438 25.84 -34.48 -23.80
CA ASN A 438 25.45 -35.68 -24.51
C ASN A 438 23.98 -36.01 -24.23
N HIS A 439 23.12 -35.69 -25.16
CA HIS A 439 21.78 -36.26 -25.20
C HIS A 439 21.84 -37.70 -25.69
N SER A 440 21.98 -38.67 -24.80
CA SER A 440 21.73 -40.07 -25.13
C SER A 440 20.20 -40.28 -25.19
N SER A 441 19.73 -40.39 -26.42
CA SER A 441 18.41 -40.96 -26.74
C SER A 441 18.30 -42.37 -26.18
N ARG A 442 17.38 -42.62 -25.26
CA ARG A 442 16.80 -43.95 -25.04
C ARG A 442 15.35 -43.94 -25.48
N ALA A 443 15.16 -44.49 -26.67
CA ALA A 443 13.87 -45.00 -27.12
C ALA A 443 13.62 -46.39 -26.55
N ARG A 444 12.32 -46.72 -26.39
CA ARG A 444 11.68 -48.08 -26.25
C ARG A 444 11.79 -48.66 -24.81
N ARG A 445 10.69 -49.05 -24.18
CA ARG A 445 9.44 -49.68 -24.61
C ARG A 445 8.29 -49.27 -23.64
#